data_7fe9cbeff10262832eda5c6986bc0b67
#
_entry.id   7fe9cbeff10262832eda5c6986bc0b67
#
_cell.length_a   1.000
_cell.length_b   1.000
_cell.length_c   1.000
_cell.angle_alpha   90.00
_cell.angle_beta   90.00
_cell.angle_gamma   90.00
#
_symmetry.space_group_name_H-M   'P 1'
#
loop_
_entity.id
_entity.type
_entity.pdbx_description
1 polymer ?
#
loop_
_entity_poly.entity_id
_entity_poly.type
_entity_poly.pdbx_seq_one_letter_code
_entity_poly.pdbx_strand_id
1 'polypeptide(L)'
;MAGKLYLCATPIGNLEDITYRVIRTLKEVDLIGAEDTRNSIKLLNHFDIKTPMTSYHEFNKYDKAKSLVESMLAGKDIALITDAGTPGISDPGEELVRQCYEAGIEVTSLPGAAACITALTMSGQKTRRFVFEAFLPKDKKEKAKVLESLKNETRTIIIYEAPHRLLKTLKELEGVLGDRPLTICRELTKKYEEACPTSISKAILKYSEKEPKGEFVLVIAGKPEEDLIREERQKWEEMSVEEHVEYYMNIGKDKKEAMKAAAKDRGVSKREIYNDLINNE
;
A
#
# COMPACT_ATOMS: atom_id res chain seq x y z
N MET A 1 11.83 -35.82 -0.15
CA MET A 1 11.82 -34.50 -0.83
C MET A 1 11.38 -33.48 0.22
N ALA A 2 11.86 -32.26 0.16
CA ALA A 2 11.33 -31.19 1.02
C ALA A 2 9.85 -30.98 0.73
N GLY A 3 9.09 -30.60 1.76
CA GLY A 3 7.71 -30.15 1.59
C GLY A 3 7.64 -28.75 1.02
N LYS A 4 6.44 -28.17 0.94
CA LYS A 4 6.13 -26.93 0.26
C LYS A 4 5.36 -25.97 1.17
N LEU A 5 5.56 -24.66 0.99
CA LEU A 5 4.77 -23.61 1.61
C LEU A 5 3.62 -23.19 0.70
N TYR A 6 2.39 -23.19 1.25
CA TYR A 6 1.19 -22.68 0.59
C TYR A 6 0.68 -21.43 1.32
N LEU A 7 0.69 -20.27 0.66
CA LEU A 7 0.03 -19.08 1.16
C LEU A 7 -1.45 -19.16 0.78
N CYS A 8 -2.33 -19.31 1.75
CA CYS A 8 -3.75 -19.56 1.55
C CYS A 8 -4.57 -18.34 1.94
N ALA A 9 -5.12 -17.63 0.96
CA ALA A 9 -5.97 -16.48 1.21
C ALA A 9 -7.27 -16.88 1.93
N THR A 10 -7.58 -16.20 3.03
CA THR A 10 -8.81 -16.36 3.80
C THR A 10 -9.82 -15.25 3.45
N PRO A 11 -11.12 -15.45 3.74
CA PRO A 11 -12.13 -14.43 3.52
C PRO A 11 -11.85 -13.14 4.30
N ILE A 12 -12.23 -11.99 3.71
CA ILE A 12 -12.11 -10.67 4.35
C ILE A 12 -13.43 -10.19 4.99
N GLY A 13 -14.45 -11.05 5.03
CA GLY A 13 -15.74 -10.72 5.61
C GLY A 13 -16.89 -11.63 5.17
N ASN A 14 -16.76 -12.31 4.02
CA ASN A 14 -17.75 -13.24 3.49
C ASN A 14 -17.11 -14.61 3.27
N LEU A 15 -17.61 -15.63 3.93
CA LEU A 15 -17.08 -17.00 3.85
C LEU A 15 -17.15 -17.59 2.43
N GLU A 16 -18.06 -17.11 1.58
CA GLU A 16 -18.19 -17.56 0.18
C GLU A 16 -17.02 -17.12 -0.70
N ASP A 17 -16.20 -16.14 -0.25
CA ASP A 17 -15.04 -15.67 -1.00
C ASP A 17 -13.83 -16.61 -0.89
N ILE A 18 -13.89 -17.66 -0.08
CA ILE A 18 -12.85 -18.68 -0.02
C ILE A 18 -12.86 -19.54 -1.26
N THR A 19 -11.70 -19.82 -1.84
CA THR A 19 -11.64 -20.66 -3.03
C THR A 19 -11.69 -22.15 -2.68
N TYR A 20 -12.28 -22.95 -3.56
CA TYR A 20 -12.24 -24.43 -3.45
C TYR A 20 -10.83 -24.98 -3.33
N ARG A 21 -9.86 -24.33 -4.01
CA ARG A 21 -8.45 -24.74 -3.96
C ARG A 21 -7.86 -24.50 -2.57
N VAL A 22 -8.18 -23.39 -1.93
CA VAL A 22 -7.74 -23.09 -0.55
C VAL A 22 -8.31 -24.14 0.41
N ILE A 23 -9.62 -24.40 0.37
CA ILE A 23 -10.27 -25.41 1.24
C ILE A 23 -9.60 -26.77 1.08
N ARG A 24 -9.37 -27.20 -0.17
CA ARG A 24 -8.70 -28.48 -0.45
C ARG A 24 -7.28 -28.49 0.12
N THR A 25 -6.48 -27.46 -0.17
CA THR A 25 -5.08 -27.38 0.32
C THR A 25 -5.03 -27.41 1.84
N LEU A 26 -5.90 -26.66 2.53
CA LEU A 26 -5.94 -26.65 3.99
C LEU A 26 -6.32 -28.02 4.59
N LYS A 27 -7.04 -28.89 3.86
CA LYS A 27 -7.35 -30.25 4.26
C LYS A 27 -6.20 -31.24 3.99
N GLU A 28 -5.35 -30.96 3.03
CA GLU A 28 -4.31 -31.88 2.52
C GLU A 28 -2.94 -31.65 3.19
N VAL A 29 -2.62 -30.42 3.64
CA VAL A 29 -1.32 -30.11 4.26
C VAL A 29 -1.17 -30.74 5.66
N ASP A 30 0.08 -30.90 6.09
CA ASP A 30 0.41 -31.49 7.40
C ASP A 30 0.20 -30.52 8.57
N LEU A 31 0.33 -29.20 8.31
CA LEU A 31 0.24 -28.17 9.35
C LEU A 31 -0.23 -26.84 8.76
N ILE A 32 -1.03 -26.12 9.54
CA ILE A 32 -1.45 -24.76 9.23
C ILE A 32 -0.77 -23.77 10.20
N GLY A 33 0.00 -22.82 9.68
CA GLY A 33 0.42 -21.63 10.41
C GLY A 33 -0.67 -20.57 10.35
N ALA A 34 -1.10 -20.02 11.48
CA ALA A 34 -2.17 -19.03 11.57
C ALA A 34 -1.77 -17.85 12.45
N GLU A 35 -2.18 -16.64 12.09
CA GLU A 35 -1.88 -15.42 12.83
C GLU A 35 -2.55 -15.43 14.22
N ASP A 36 -3.86 -15.58 14.29
CA ASP A 36 -4.61 -15.86 15.53
C ASP A 36 -5.36 -17.19 15.41
N THR A 37 -4.87 -18.20 16.11
CA THR A 37 -5.47 -19.55 16.11
C THR A 37 -6.91 -19.57 16.63
N ARG A 38 -7.29 -18.62 17.51
CA ARG A 38 -8.64 -18.51 18.08
C ARG A 38 -9.66 -18.02 17.05
N ASN A 39 -9.23 -17.19 16.12
CA ASN A 39 -10.06 -16.73 15.02
C ASN A 39 -10.09 -17.78 13.89
N SER A 40 -8.92 -18.29 13.52
CA SER A 40 -8.77 -19.26 12.45
C SER A 40 -9.53 -20.57 12.70
N ILE A 41 -9.63 -21.04 13.96
CA ILE A 41 -10.36 -22.28 14.27
C ILE A 41 -11.85 -22.21 13.87
N LYS A 42 -12.46 -21.00 13.90
CA LYS A 42 -13.86 -20.82 13.48
C LYS A 42 -14.02 -21.06 11.98
N LEU A 43 -13.07 -20.55 11.18
CA LEU A 43 -13.02 -20.77 9.73
C LEU A 43 -12.80 -22.25 9.41
N LEU A 44 -11.79 -22.88 10.05
CA LEU A 44 -11.47 -24.29 9.83
C LEU A 44 -12.65 -25.20 10.17
N ASN A 45 -13.32 -24.95 11.30
CA ASN A 45 -14.50 -25.71 11.72
C ASN A 45 -15.67 -25.55 10.73
N HIS A 46 -15.89 -24.33 10.18
CA HIS A 46 -16.96 -24.08 9.21
C HIS A 46 -16.81 -24.94 7.94
N PHE A 47 -15.57 -25.15 7.48
CA PHE A 47 -15.26 -25.94 6.29
C PHE A 47 -14.85 -27.40 6.59
N ASP A 48 -15.06 -27.85 7.82
CA ASP A 48 -14.69 -29.19 8.29
C ASP A 48 -13.21 -29.54 7.97
N ILE A 49 -12.30 -28.61 8.29
CA ILE A 49 -10.86 -28.78 8.17
C ILE A 49 -10.31 -29.21 9.53
N LYS A 50 -9.66 -30.39 9.60
CA LYS A 50 -9.13 -31.00 10.82
C LYS A 50 -7.61 -30.92 10.94
N THR A 51 -6.95 -30.29 9.98
CA THR A 51 -5.50 -30.15 9.94
C THR A 51 -4.99 -29.45 11.19
N PRO A 52 -3.92 -29.95 11.83
CA PRO A 52 -3.31 -29.32 12.99
C PRO A 52 -2.90 -27.88 12.70
N MET A 53 -3.00 -27.02 13.71
CA MET A 53 -2.71 -25.59 13.57
C MET A 53 -1.68 -25.14 14.59
N THR A 54 -0.83 -24.19 14.23
CA THR A 54 0.14 -23.52 15.09
C THR A 54 0.10 -22.02 14.91
N SER A 55 0.47 -21.25 15.94
CA SER A 55 0.52 -19.78 15.83
C SER A 55 1.76 -19.32 15.04
N TYR A 56 1.56 -18.33 14.16
CA TYR A 56 2.60 -17.60 13.44
C TYR A 56 2.20 -16.15 13.31
N HIS A 57 2.78 -15.26 14.11
CA HIS A 57 2.40 -13.85 14.22
C HIS A 57 3.62 -12.94 14.39
N GLU A 58 3.44 -11.63 14.33
CA GLU A 58 4.50 -10.62 14.36
C GLU A 58 5.52 -10.82 15.51
N PHE A 59 5.05 -11.21 16.69
CA PHE A 59 5.91 -11.35 17.87
C PHE A 59 6.76 -12.64 17.91
N ASN A 60 6.45 -13.65 17.07
CA ASN A 60 7.20 -14.90 17.01
C ASN A 60 7.75 -15.23 15.63
N LYS A 61 7.60 -14.33 14.65
CA LYS A 61 7.84 -14.59 13.22
C LYS A 61 9.22 -15.17 12.91
N TYR A 62 10.27 -14.70 13.55
CA TYR A 62 11.64 -15.14 13.25
C TYR A 62 11.91 -16.59 13.67
N ASP A 63 11.71 -16.89 14.95
CA ASP A 63 11.97 -18.23 15.50
C ASP A 63 10.97 -19.27 14.98
N LYS A 64 9.71 -18.84 14.86
CA LYS A 64 8.66 -19.72 14.36
C LYS A 64 8.83 -20.03 12.87
N ALA A 65 9.23 -19.05 12.05
CA ALA A 65 9.57 -19.28 10.65
C ALA A 65 10.67 -20.34 10.51
N LYS A 66 11.75 -20.23 11.29
CA LYS A 66 12.83 -21.22 11.31
C LYS A 66 12.31 -22.63 11.61
N SER A 67 11.48 -22.79 12.65
CA SER A 67 10.89 -24.08 13.02
C SER A 67 9.97 -24.65 11.92
N LEU A 68 9.20 -23.78 11.23
CA LEU A 68 8.35 -24.20 10.11
C LEU A 68 9.20 -24.62 8.90
N VAL A 69 10.28 -23.88 8.60
CA VAL A 69 11.25 -24.24 7.55
C VAL A 69 11.89 -25.59 7.83
N GLU A 70 12.34 -25.84 9.06
CA GLU A 70 12.89 -27.16 9.47
C GLU A 70 11.87 -28.29 9.26
N SER A 71 10.61 -28.04 9.57
CA SER A 71 9.53 -29.00 9.33
C SER A 71 9.31 -29.29 7.84
N MET A 72 9.39 -28.26 6.98
CA MET A 72 9.28 -28.42 5.54
C MET A 72 10.50 -29.12 4.95
N LEU A 73 11.71 -28.86 5.44
CA LEU A 73 12.90 -29.61 5.04
C LEU A 73 12.80 -31.11 5.41
N ALA A 74 12.08 -31.42 6.48
CA ALA A 74 11.75 -32.79 6.87
C ALA A 74 10.61 -33.43 6.05
N GLY A 75 10.09 -32.74 5.03
CA GLY A 75 9.10 -33.25 4.07
C GLY A 75 7.66 -32.90 4.36
N LYS A 76 7.35 -32.01 5.33
CA LYS A 76 5.97 -31.60 5.64
C LYS A 76 5.51 -30.46 4.72
N ASP A 77 4.31 -30.57 4.20
CA ASP A 77 3.61 -29.47 3.51
C ASP A 77 2.95 -28.56 4.56
N ILE A 78 3.15 -27.26 4.42
CA ILE A 78 2.62 -26.26 5.37
C ILE A 78 1.79 -25.22 4.63
N ALA A 79 0.59 -24.92 5.15
CA ALA A 79 -0.20 -23.76 4.73
C ALA A 79 -0.01 -22.61 5.71
N LEU A 80 0.14 -21.39 5.22
CA LEU A 80 0.06 -20.16 6.00
C LEU A 80 -1.28 -19.48 5.71
N ILE A 81 -1.99 -19.10 6.76
CA ILE A 81 -3.18 -18.25 6.71
C ILE A 81 -3.03 -17.06 7.64
N THR A 82 -3.70 -15.97 7.32
CA THR A 82 -3.83 -14.77 8.16
C THR A 82 -5.26 -14.62 8.66
N ASP A 83 -5.54 -13.69 9.55
CA ASP A 83 -6.87 -13.44 10.09
C ASP A 83 -7.87 -13.07 8.99
N ALA A 84 -7.42 -12.32 7.97
CA ALA A 84 -8.26 -11.94 6.84
C ALA A 84 -7.41 -11.64 5.60
N GLY A 85 -7.77 -12.22 4.45
CA GLY A 85 -7.15 -11.93 3.17
C GLY A 85 -5.94 -12.79 2.82
N THR A 86 -5.08 -12.26 1.96
CA THR A 86 -3.92 -12.95 1.39
C THR A 86 -2.71 -12.81 2.30
N PRO A 87 -2.10 -13.92 2.78
CA PRO A 87 -0.89 -13.89 3.60
C PRO A 87 0.29 -13.22 2.89
N GLY A 88 1.11 -12.48 3.65
CA GLY A 88 2.24 -11.71 3.13
C GLY A 88 1.85 -10.30 2.66
N ILE A 89 0.59 -9.90 2.86
CA ILE A 89 0.10 -8.55 2.56
C ILE A 89 -0.32 -7.87 3.87
N SER A 90 0.58 -7.05 4.43
CA SER A 90 0.38 -6.37 5.72
C SER A 90 0.35 -7.30 6.95
N ASP A 91 1.04 -8.41 6.86
CA ASP A 91 1.21 -9.41 7.92
C ASP A 91 2.63 -10.02 7.86
N PRO A 92 3.07 -10.79 8.87
CA PRO A 92 4.44 -11.32 8.94
C PRO A 92 4.75 -12.46 7.94
N GLY A 93 3.85 -12.79 7.02
CA GLY A 93 4.03 -13.88 6.04
C GLY A 93 5.26 -13.70 5.15
N GLU A 94 5.66 -12.45 4.87
CA GLU A 94 6.85 -12.12 4.08
C GLU A 94 8.13 -12.76 4.66
N GLU A 95 8.28 -12.77 5.99
CA GLU A 95 9.45 -13.33 6.65
C GLU A 95 9.55 -14.84 6.46
N LEU A 96 8.44 -15.57 6.57
CA LEU A 96 8.43 -17.01 6.31
C LEU A 96 8.76 -17.32 4.84
N VAL A 97 8.21 -16.57 3.90
CA VAL A 97 8.51 -16.71 2.47
C VAL A 97 10.00 -16.49 2.21
N ARG A 98 10.60 -15.45 2.79
CA ARG A 98 12.02 -15.15 2.67
C ARG A 98 12.88 -16.33 3.16
N GLN A 99 12.60 -16.85 4.36
CA GLN A 99 13.34 -17.99 4.92
C GLN A 99 13.14 -19.29 4.10
N CYS A 100 11.94 -19.49 3.53
CA CYS A 100 11.71 -20.64 2.62
C CYS A 100 12.58 -20.55 1.37
N TYR A 101 12.69 -19.38 0.73
CA TYR A 101 13.55 -19.20 -0.43
C TYR A 101 15.04 -19.38 -0.09
N GLU A 102 15.49 -18.87 1.05
CA GLU A 102 16.87 -19.08 1.54
C GLU A 102 17.18 -20.56 1.77
N ALA A 103 16.19 -21.35 2.17
CA ALA A 103 16.31 -22.80 2.39
C ALA A 103 16.02 -23.64 1.15
N GLY A 104 15.72 -23.06 -0.01
CA GLY A 104 15.38 -23.78 -1.24
C GLY A 104 14.02 -24.49 -1.22
N ILE A 105 13.09 -24.04 -0.37
CA ILE A 105 11.73 -24.57 -0.26
C ILE A 105 10.83 -23.90 -1.29
N GLU A 106 10.03 -24.70 -1.98
CA GLU A 106 9.05 -24.22 -2.95
C GLU A 106 7.90 -23.47 -2.24
N VAL A 107 7.55 -22.28 -2.74
CA VAL A 107 6.44 -21.45 -2.23
C VAL A 107 5.38 -21.27 -3.31
N THR A 108 4.12 -21.46 -2.95
CA THR A 108 2.97 -21.18 -3.84
C THR A 108 1.96 -20.30 -3.11
N SER A 109 1.55 -19.21 -3.74
CA SER A 109 0.42 -18.40 -3.27
C SER A 109 -0.86 -18.78 -4.02
N LEU A 110 -1.90 -19.08 -3.27
CA LEU A 110 -3.22 -19.39 -3.81
C LEU A 110 -4.02 -18.09 -3.96
N PRO A 111 -4.47 -17.74 -5.17
CA PRO A 111 -5.29 -16.54 -5.38
C PRO A 111 -6.53 -16.53 -4.48
N GLY A 112 -6.88 -15.34 -3.98
CA GLY A 112 -8.07 -15.18 -3.15
C GLY A 112 -8.31 -13.72 -2.75
N ALA A 113 -9.09 -13.51 -1.71
CA ALA A 113 -9.50 -12.19 -1.26
C ALA A 113 -8.31 -11.32 -0.83
N ALA A 114 -8.32 -10.06 -1.28
CA ALA A 114 -7.38 -9.02 -0.87
C ALA A 114 -8.11 -7.68 -0.81
N ALA A 115 -8.26 -7.11 0.38
CA ALA A 115 -9.05 -5.90 0.58
C ALA A 115 -8.56 -4.70 -0.25
N CYS A 116 -7.24 -4.55 -0.43
CA CYS A 116 -6.65 -3.47 -1.24
C CYS A 116 -7.06 -3.58 -2.72
N ILE A 117 -7.07 -4.78 -3.29
CA ILE A 117 -7.48 -5.00 -4.69
C ILE A 117 -8.98 -4.86 -4.85
N THR A 118 -9.76 -5.42 -3.93
CA THR A 118 -11.22 -5.28 -3.92
C THR A 118 -11.63 -3.80 -3.85
N ALA A 119 -11.04 -3.03 -2.93
CA ALA A 119 -11.28 -1.59 -2.83
C ALA A 119 -10.87 -0.84 -4.10
N LEU A 120 -9.68 -1.14 -4.65
CA LEU A 120 -9.18 -0.48 -5.86
C LEU A 120 -10.13 -0.66 -7.03
N THR A 121 -10.64 -1.89 -7.24
CA THR A 121 -11.58 -2.19 -8.36
C THR A 121 -12.92 -1.49 -8.20
N MET A 122 -13.38 -1.22 -6.97
CA MET A 122 -14.63 -0.51 -6.68
C MET A 122 -14.47 1.01 -6.64
N SER A 123 -13.24 1.52 -6.59
CA SER A 123 -12.97 2.93 -6.29
C SER A 123 -13.26 3.90 -7.43
N GLY A 124 -13.24 3.46 -8.68
CA GLY A 124 -13.26 4.33 -9.85
C GLY A 124 -11.96 5.13 -10.07
N GLN A 125 -10.91 4.89 -9.27
CA GLN A 125 -9.59 5.50 -9.43
C GLN A 125 -8.77 4.77 -10.50
N LYS A 126 -7.62 5.37 -10.93
CA LYS A 126 -6.71 4.73 -11.88
C LYS A 126 -6.11 3.45 -11.30
N THR A 127 -6.30 2.30 -11.98
CA THR A 127 -5.88 0.98 -11.48
C THR A 127 -4.54 0.49 -12.05
N ARG A 128 -4.05 1.08 -13.16
CA ARG A 128 -2.86 0.60 -13.85
C ARG A 128 -1.59 0.67 -12.98
N ARG A 129 -1.46 1.72 -12.17
CA ARG A 129 -0.33 1.93 -11.26
C ARG A 129 -0.87 2.44 -9.94
N PHE A 130 -0.51 1.79 -8.86
CA PHE A 130 -0.89 2.18 -7.50
C PHE A 130 0.23 1.89 -6.51
N VAL A 131 0.15 2.49 -5.35
CA VAL A 131 0.97 2.20 -4.18
C VAL A 131 0.07 1.75 -3.05
N PHE A 132 0.53 0.77 -2.28
CA PHE A 132 -0.16 0.25 -1.11
C PHE A 132 0.69 0.49 0.13
N GLU A 133 0.16 1.29 1.04
CA GLU A 133 0.83 1.71 2.28
C GLU A 133 0.37 0.92 3.51
N ALA A 134 -0.54 -0.03 3.33
CA ALA A 134 -1.15 -0.77 4.42
C ALA A 134 -1.71 0.17 5.51
N PHE A 135 -1.46 -0.10 6.80
CA PHE A 135 -1.77 0.81 7.88
C PHE A 135 -0.63 1.81 8.09
N LEU A 136 -0.94 3.10 8.13
CA LEU A 136 0.07 4.10 8.45
C LEU A 136 0.70 3.85 9.84
N PRO A 137 2.02 4.07 9.99
CA PRO A 137 2.73 3.85 11.24
C PRO A 137 2.06 4.52 12.45
N LYS A 138 2.15 3.88 13.62
CA LYS A 138 1.67 4.45 14.88
C LYS A 138 2.62 5.52 15.41
N ASP A 139 3.92 5.34 15.18
CA ASP A 139 4.94 6.33 15.53
C ASP A 139 4.75 7.60 14.69
N LYS A 140 4.77 8.76 15.35
CA LYS A 140 4.50 10.05 14.70
C LYS A 140 5.58 10.43 13.67
N LYS A 141 6.86 10.12 13.96
CA LYS A 141 7.97 10.50 13.08
C LYS A 141 7.99 9.62 11.83
N GLU A 142 7.80 8.32 12.00
CA GLU A 142 7.71 7.39 10.87
C GLU A 142 6.49 7.72 10.00
N LYS A 143 5.32 7.95 10.60
CA LYS A 143 4.13 8.35 9.86
C LYS A 143 4.34 9.65 9.07
N ALA A 144 4.96 10.67 9.68
CA ALA A 144 5.25 11.92 8.97
C ALA A 144 6.16 11.70 7.76
N LYS A 145 7.15 10.81 7.85
CA LYS A 145 8.01 10.45 6.72
C LYS A 145 7.23 9.77 5.59
N VAL A 146 6.37 8.82 5.93
CA VAL A 146 5.51 8.14 4.95
C VAL A 146 4.58 9.16 4.29
N LEU A 147 3.89 10.00 5.06
CA LEU A 147 3.00 11.02 4.50
C LEU A 147 3.73 11.99 3.57
N GLU A 148 4.93 12.47 3.95
CA GLU A 148 5.72 13.37 3.11
C GLU A 148 6.16 12.67 1.80
N SER A 149 6.50 11.38 1.84
CA SER A 149 6.82 10.62 0.63
C SER A 149 5.63 10.50 -0.35
N LEU A 150 4.40 10.56 0.17
CA LEU A 150 3.18 10.49 -0.63
C LEU A 150 2.74 11.85 -1.21
N LYS A 151 3.34 12.96 -0.77
CA LYS A 151 2.98 14.33 -1.19
C LYS A 151 2.95 14.50 -2.69
N ASN A 152 3.95 13.98 -3.38
CA ASN A 152 4.09 14.08 -4.83
C ASN A 152 3.78 12.76 -5.56
N GLU A 153 3.17 11.79 -4.87
CA GLU A 153 2.81 10.53 -5.49
C GLU A 153 1.71 10.73 -6.55
N THR A 154 1.99 10.30 -7.78
CA THR A 154 1.09 10.42 -8.94
C THR A 154 0.23 9.18 -9.18
N ARG A 155 0.59 8.06 -8.56
CA ARG A 155 -0.18 6.82 -8.62
C ARG A 155 -1.32 6.85 -7.61
N THR A 156 -2.33 6.01 -7.81
CA THR A 156 -3.39 5.78 -6.82
C THR A 156 -2.78 5.24 -5.53
N ILE A 157 -3.16 5.81 -4.39
CA ILE A 157 -2.67 5.43 -3.05
C ILE A 157 -3.75 4.64 -2.34
N ILE A 158 -3.38 3.49 -1.75
CA ILE A 158 -4.30 2.63 -0.99
C ILE A 158 -3.80 2.52 0.44
N ILE A 159 -4.67 2.87 1.41
CA ILE A 159 -4.37 2.84 2.84
C ILE A 159 -5.46 2.07 3.57
N TYR A 160 -5.07 1.16 4.47
CA TYR A 160 -5.99 0.56 5.44
C TYR A 160 -6.14 1.46 6.65
N GLU A 161 -7.36 1.56 7.20
CA GLU A 161 -7.54 2.35 8.39
C GLU A 161 -8.63 1.80 9.33
N ALA A 162 -8.35 1.90 10.62
CA ALA A 162 -9.28 1.52 11.67
C ALA A 162 -10.27 2.67 11.99
N PRO A 163 -11.51 2.38 12.42
CA PRO A 163 -12.52 3.39 12.64
C PRO A 163 -12.10 4.49 13.61
N HIS A 164 -11.47 4.13 14.71
CA HIS A 164 -11.03 5.08 15.75
C HIS A 164 -9.88 6.00 15.31
N ARG A 165 -9.20 5.70 14.19
CA ARG A 165 -8.11 6.52 13.63
C ARG A 165 -8.57 7.34 12.43
N LEU A 166 -9.65 6.96 11.75
CA LEU A 166 -10.05 7.44 10.44
C LEU A 166 -10.07 8.97 10.33
N LEU A 167 -10.79 9.66 11.23
CA LEU A 167 -10.90 11.12 11.18
C LEU A 167 -9.56 11.83 11.35
N LYS A 168 -8.71 11.31 12.25
CA LYS A 168 -7.37 11.85 12.45
C LYS A 168 -6.50 11.65 11.20
N THR A 169 -6.52 10.46 10.64
CA THR A 169 -5.77 10.13 9.43
C THR A 169 -6.21 10.97 8.23
N LEU A 170 -7.52 11.19 8.04
CA LEU A 170 -8.03 12.07 6.98
C LEU A 170 -7.50 13.51 7.12
N LYS A 171 -7.48 14.07 8.34
CA LYS A 171 -6.91 15.42 8.59
C LYS A 171 -5.41 15.49 8.33
N GLU A 172 -4.65 14.45 8.69
CA GLU A 172 -3.23 14.36 8.42
C GLU A 172 -2.95 14.25 6.91
N LEU A 173 -3.76 13.46 6.19
CA LEU A 173 -3.70 13.34 4.73
C LEU A 173 -4.03 14.67 4.04
N GLU A 174 -5.09 15.38 4.47
CA GLU A 174 -5.43 16.68 3.90
C GLU A 174 -4.29 17.69 4.06
N GLY A 175 -3.66 17.72 5.23
CA GLY A 175 -2.54 18.61 5.51
C GLY A 175 -1.31 18.41 4.62
N VAL A 176 -1.09 17.19 4.13
CA VAL A 176 0.07 16.86 3.28
C VAL A 176 -0.29 16.75 1.81
N LEU A 177 -1.41 16.10 1.49
CA LEU A 177 -1.81 15.82 0.11
C LEU A 177 -2.71 16.92 -0.49
N GLY A 178 -3.32 17.76 0.35
CA GLY A 178 -4.43 18.63 -0.05
C GLY A 178 -5.74 17.87 -0.21
N ASP A 179 -6.75 18.53 -0.78
CA ASP A 179 -8.09 17.93 -0.99
C ASP A 179 -8.12 17.09 -2.28
N ARG A 180 -7.56 15.87 -2.21
CA ARG A 180 -7.59 14.94 -3.34
C ARG A 180 -8.91 14.17 -3.41
N PRO A 181 -9.33 13.75 -4.63
CA PRO A 181 -10.38 12.75 -4.80
C PRO A 181 -10.04 11.48 -4.02
N LEU A 182 -11.04 10.94 -3.32
CA LEU A 182 -10.93 9.80 -2.44
C LEU A 182 -12.16 8.91 -2.62
N THR A 183 -11.98 7.60 -2.66
CA THR A 183 -13.07 6.64 -2.43
C THR A 183 -12.85 5.94 -1.12
N ILE A 184 -13.82 6.03 -0.22
CA ILE A 184 -13.82 5.30 1.04
C ILE A 184 -14.58 4.01 0.86
N CYS A 185 -13.88 2.87 0.93
CA CYS A 185 -14.47 1.55 0.98
C CYS A 185 -14.57 1.11 2.44
N ARG A 186 -15.75 0.65 2.85
CA ARG A 186 -16.04 0.26 4.22
C ARG A 186 -16.68 -1.11 4.25
N GLU A 187 -16.30 -1.95 5.22
CA GLU A 187 -16.91 -3.26 5.48
C GLU A 187 -17.01 -4.12 4.21
N LEU A 188 -15.94 -4.14 3.40
CA LEU A 188 -15.87 -4.89 2.15
C LEU A 188 -16.32 -6.34 2.33
N THR A 189 -17.12 -6.85 1.41
CA THR A 189 -17.74 -8.18 1.38
C THR A 189 -18.75 -8.47 2.49
N LYS A 190 -18.90 -7.59 3.49
CA LYS A 190 -19.80 -7.75 4.62
C LYS A 190 -21.18 -7.14 4.34
N LYS A 191 -22.15 -7.42 5.23
CA LYS A 191 -23.55 -6.94 5.11
C LYS A 191 -23.67 -5.40 4.91
N TYR A 192 -22.73 -4.63 5.43
CA TYR A 192 -22.76 -3.17 5.39
C TYR A 192 -21.65 -2.61 4.49
N GLU A 193 -21.32 -3.34 3.43
CA GLU A 193 -20.38 -2.90 2.41
C GLU A 193 -20.81 -1.57 1.81
N GLU A 194 -19.88 -0.65 1.72
CA GLU A 194 -20.09 0.67 1.12
C GLU A 194 -18.82 1.10 0.38
N ALA A 195 -18.98 1.61 -0.84
CA ALA A 195 -17.94 2.35 -1.55
C ALA A 195 -18.48 3.77 -1.82
N CYS A 196 -17.83 4.78 -1.24
CA CYS A 196 -18.27 6.17 -1.28
C CYS A 196 -17.22 7.05 -1.96
N PRO A 197 -17.37 7.36 -3.25
CA PRO A 197 -16.55 8.37 -3.91
C PRO A 197 -16.79 9.77 -3.31
N THR A 198 -15.73 10.48 -2.97
CA THR A 198 -15.76 11.77 -2.29
C THR A 198 -14.44 12.51 -2.46
N SER A 199 -14.16 13.54 -1.65
CA SER A 199 -12.85 14.14 -1.45
C SER A 199 -12.42 14.05 0.01
N ILE A 200 -11.14 14.28 0.30
CA ILE A 200 -10.62 14.21 1.68
C ILE A 200 -11.37 15.20 2.58
N SER A 201 -11.56 16.44 2.14
CA SER A 201 -12.28 17.47 2.91
C SER A 201 -13.73 17.09 3.21
N LYS A 202 -14.45 16.58 2.21
CA LYS A 202 -15.85 16.12 2.40
C LYS A 202 -15.93 14.92 3.33
N ALA A 203 -14.95 14.01 3.26
CA ALA A 203 -14.86 12.88 4.17
C ALA A 203 -14.64 13.34 5.62
N ILE A 204 -13.78 14.34 5.84
CA ILE A 204 -13.56 14.93 7.16
C ILE A 204 -14.87 15.51 7.72
N LEU A 205 -15.63 16.26 6.93
CA LEU A 205 -16.93 16.79 7.36
C LEU A 205 -17.87 15.64 7.77
N LYS A 206 -18.06 14.64 6.90
CA LYS A 206 -18.92 13.48 7.17
C LYS A 206 -18.58 12.79 8.49
N TYR A 207 -17.30 12.51 8.73
CA TYR A 207 -16.84 11.76 9.92
C TYR A 207 -16.55 12.64 11.15
N SER A 208 -16.64 13.96 11.04
CA SER A 208 -16.70 14.86 12.18
C SER A 208 -18.09 14.86 12.84
N GLU A 209 -19.15 14.61 12.05
CA GLU A 209 -20.53 14.56 12.53
C GLU A 209 -20.98 13.16 12.91
N LYS A 210 -20.40 12.12 12.29
CA LYS A 210 -20.81 10.73 12.47
C LYS A 210 -19.62 9.86 12.85
N GLU A 211 -19.71 9.19 13.99
CA GLU A 211 -18.67 8.25 14.43
C GLU A 211 -18.42 7.12 13.40
N PRO A 212 -17.16 6.93 12.96
CA PRO A 212 -16.82 5.86 12.03
C PRO A 212 -17.02 4.48 12.67
N LYS A 213 -17.59 3.52 11.91
CA LYS A 213 -17.77 2.13 12.36
C LYS A 213 -17.37 1.17 11.25
N GLY A 214 -16.72 0.07 11.63
CA GLY A 214 -16.26 -0.96 10.71
C GLY A 214 -14.82 -0.71 10.22
N GLU A 215 -14.38 -1.48 9.26
CA GLU A 215 -13.03 -1.44 8.67
C GLU A 215 -13.03 -0.63 7.39
N PHE A 216 -11.97 0.12 7.16
CA PHE A 216 -11.89 1.07 6.07
C PHE A 216 -10.69 0.81 5.17
N VAL A 217 -10.90 0.96 3.86
CA VAL A 217 -9.85 1.09 2.86
C VAL A 217 -10.03 2.45 2.17
N LEU A 218 -9.01 3.27 2.23
CA LEU A 218 -8.96 4.58 1.57
C LEU A 218 -8.24 4.43 0.24
N VAL A 219 -8.92 4.75 -0.85
CA VAL A 219 -8.34 4.74 -2.21
C VAL A 219 -8.29 6.18 -2.72
N ILE A 220 -7.10 6.77 -2.68
CA ILE A 220 -6.87 8.20 -2.90
C ILE A 220 -6.27 8.39 -4.29
N ALA A 221 -6.76 9.37 -5.05
CA ALA A 221 -6.17 9.74 -6.32
C ALA A 221 -4.72 10.23 -6.16
N GLY A 222 -3.86 9.84 -7.07
CA GLY A 222 -2.53 10.42 -7.18
C GLY A 222 -2.58 11.91 -7.54
N LYS A 223 -1.48 12.62 -7.29
CA LYS A 223 -1.33 14.01 -7.72
C LYS A 223 -1.31 14.08 -9.26
N PRO A 224 -2.08 14.97 -9.89
CA PRO A 224 -1.99 15.15 -11.33
C PRO A 224 -0.58 15.57 -11.76
N GLU A 225 -0.04 14.96 -12.81
CA GLU A 225 1.29 15.30 -13.33
C GLU A 225 1.37 16.77 -13.75
N GLU A 226 0.25 17.34 -14.25
CA GLU A 226 0.14 18.75 -14.60
C GLU A 226 0.34 19.68 -13.40
N ASP A 227 -0.14 19.28 -12.22
CA ASP A 227 0.03 20.04 -10.98
C ASP A 227 1.50 20.04 -10.54
N LEU A 228 2.19 18.90 -10.66
CA LEU A 228 3.63 18.83 -10.39
C LEU A 228 4.42 19.75 -11.32
N ILE A 229 4.14 19.69 -12.62
CA ILE A 229 4.81 20.55 -13.61
C ILE A 229 4.53 22.04 -13.31
N ARG A 230 3.30 22.36 -12.91
CA ARG A 230 2.92 23.74 -12.56
C ARG A 230 3.66 24.23 -11.32
N GLU A 231 3.74 23.41 -10.27
CA GLU A 231 4.47 23.75 -9.04
C GLU A 231 5.98 23.91 -9.28
N GLU A 232 6.57 23.03 -10.10
CA GLU A 232 7.96 23.16 -10.51
C GLU A 232 8.20 24.46 -11.28
N ARG A 233 7.30 24.81 -12.22
CA ARG A 233 7.41 26.07 -12.96
C ARG A 233 7.30 27.28 -12.04
N GLN A 234 6.32 27.31 -11.14
CA GLN A 234 6.15 28.40 -10.18
C GLN A 234 7.41 28.59 -9.32
N LYS A 235 8.01 27.51 -8.83
CA LYS A 235 9.25 27.55 -8.08
C LYS A 235 10.40 28.23 -8.87
N TRP A 236 10.46 27.99 -10.18
CA TRP A 236 11.47 28.60 -11.03
C TRP A 236 11.09 30.04 -11.43
N GLU A 237 9.81 30.40 -11.46
CA GLU A 237 9.34 31.76 -11.72
C GLU A 237 9.65 32.74 -10.58
N GLU A 238 9.68 32.24 -9.33
CA GLU A 238 10.09 33.02 -8.15
C GLU A 238 11.57 33.36 -8.12
N MET A 239 12.40 32.67 -8.89
CA MET A 239 13.84 32.87 -9.02
C MET A 239 14.13 33.71 -10.26
N SER A 240 15.11 34.61 -10.21
CA SER A 240 15.51 35.35 -11.42
C SER A 240 16.05 34.40 -12.51
N VAL A 241 16.10 34.87 -13.76
CA VAL A 241 16.65 34.05 -14.85
C VAL A 241 18.14 33.80 -14.64
N GLU A 242 18.86 34.82 -14.14
CA GLU A 242 20.28 34.70 -13.81
C GLU A 242 20.51 33.62 -12.75
N GLU A 243 19.83 33.73 -11.61
CA GLU A 243 19.95 32.74 -10.52
C GLU A 243 19.60 31.31 -10.98
N HIS A 244 18.61 31.15 -11.86
CA HIS A 244 18.24 29.85 -12.39
C HIS A 244 19.34 29.28 -13.32
N VAL A 245 19.95 30.12 -14.16
CA VAL A 245 21.06 29.68 -15.02
C VAL A 245 22.30 29.39 -14.17
N GLU A 246 22.60 30.21 -13.17
CA GLU A 246 23.70 29.96 -12.23
C GLU A 246 23.50 28.67 -11.44
N TYR A 247 22.29 28.37 -11.00
CA TYR A 247 21.97 27.09 -10.37
C TYR A 247 22.45 25.90 -11.21
N TYR A 248 22.16 25.91 -12.52
CA TYR A 248 22.58 24.86 -13.43
C TYR A 248 24.09 24.85 -13.69
N MET A 249 24.73 26.01 -13.70
CA MET A 249 26.19 26.11 -13.84
C MET A 249 26.89 25.57 -12.58
N ASN A 250 26.36 25.82 -11.39
CA ASN A 250 26.87 25.35 -10.13
C ASN A 250 26.81 23.81 -9.97
N ILE A 251 25.88 23.14 -10.67
CA ILE A 251 25.81 21.67 -10.72
C ILE A 251 26.58 21.07 -11.92
N GLY A 252 27.47 21.87 -12.57
CA GLY A 252 28.43 21.39 -13.55
C GLY A 252 28.02 21.49 -15.02
N LYS A 253 26.92 22.18 -15.37
CA LYS A 253 26.58 22.43 -16.79
C LYS A 253 27.32 23.66 -17.32
N ASP A 254 27.68 23.63 -18.59
CA ASP A 254 28.15 24.84 -19.27
C ASP A 254 27.00 25.85 -19.42
N LYS A 255 27.35 27.16 -19.69
CA LYS A 255 26.37 28.26 -19.81
C LYS A 255 25.31 27.95 -20.86
N LYS A 256 25.66 27.27 -21.98
CA LYS A 256 24.76 26.95 -23.08
C LYS A 256 23.75 25.83 -22.69
N GLU A 257 24.22 24.84 -21.95
CA GLU A 257 23.41 23.75 -21.39
C GLU A 257 22.53 24.25 -20.26
N ALA A 258 23.07 25.10 -19.37
CA ALA A 258 22.35 25.73 -18.28
C ALA A 258 21.16 26.57 -18.80
N MET A 259 21.37 27.43 -19.78
CA MET A 259 20.30 28.20 -20.45
C MET A 259 19.23 27.27 -21.08
N LYS A 260 19.66 26.16 -21.70
CA LYS A 260 18.71 25.19 -22.29
C LYS A 260 17.87 24.49 -21.23
N ALA A 261 18.47 24.17 -20.09
CA ALA A 261 17.78 23.55 -18.97
C ALA A 261 16.77 24.53 -18.33
N ALA A 262 17.23 25.75 -18.02
CA ALA A 262 16.36 26.80 -17.49
C ALA A 262 15.18 27.15 -18.42
N ALA A 263 15.42 27.21 -19.74
CA ALA A 263 14.36 27.40 -20.72
C ALA A 263 13.30 26.30 -20.69
N LYS A 264 13.75 25.03 -20.57
CA LYS A 264 12.87 23.88 -20.49
C LYS A 264 11.99 23.92 -19.22
N ASP A 265 12.59 24.22 -18.07
CA ASP A 265 11.87 24.24 -16.80
C ASP A 265 10.86 25.39 -16.72
N ARG A 266 11.21 26.54 -17.26
CA ARG A 266 10.30 27.69 -17.33
C ARG A 266 9.25 27.57 -18.47
N GLY A 267 9.41 26.58 -19.37
CA GLY A 267 8.53 26.40 -20.51
C GLY A 267 8.63 27.52 -21.57
N VAL A 268 9.80 28.17 -21.65
CA VAL A 268 10.11 29.27 -22.59
C VAL A 268 11.19 28.84 -23.58
N SER A 269 11.41 29.64 -24.61
CA SER A 269 12.49 29.38 -25.58
C SER A 269 13.86 29.76 -24.99
N LYS A 270 14.92 29.08 -25.45
CA LYS A 270 16.29 29.44 -25.08
C LYS A 270 16.63 30.89 -25.47
N ARG A 271 15.99 31.44 -26.55
CA ARG A 271 16.20 32.81 -27.00
C ARG A 271 15.65 33.81 -25.99
N GLU A 272 14.51 33.51 -25.35
CA GLU A 272 13.95 34.34 -24.28
C GLU A 272 14.89 34.39 -23.07
N ILE A 273 15.40 33.25 -22.60
CA ILE A 273 16.39 33.21 -21.52
C ILE A 273 17.64 34.07 -21.87
N TYR A 274 18.14 33.95 -23.08
CA TYR A 274 19.28 34.73 -23.55
C TYR A 274 19.01 36.22 -23.55
N ASN A 275 17.83 36.64 -24.03
CA ASN A 275 17.45 38.04 -24.07
C ASN A 275 17.30 38.63 -22.65
N ASP A 276 16.69 37.87 -21.73
CA ASP A 276 16.54 38.29 -20.32
C ASP A 276 17.89 38.49 -19.64
N LEU A 277 18.85 37.60 -19.89
CA LEU A 277 20.22 37.72 -19.34
C LEU A 277 20.96 38.99 -19.88
N ILE A 278 20.73 39.39 -21.14
CA ILE A 278 21.38 40.56 -21.71
C ILE A 278 20.72 41.87 -21.27
N ASN A 279 19.39 41.85 -21.09
CA ASN A 279 18.66 43.06 -20.70
C ASN A 279 18.85 43.43 -19.22
N ASN A 280 19.37 42.53 -18.43
CA ASN A 280 19.63 42.71 -16.99
C ASN A 280 21.13 42.91 -16.67
N GLU A 281 22.04 42.80 -17.68
CA GLU A 281 23.44 43.26 -17.59
C GLU A 281 23.50 44.75 -17.95
#